data_d535b152e284b8c519cc9791ed028b7d
#
_entry.id   d535b152e284b8c519cc9791ed028b7d
#
_cell.length_a   1.000
_cell.length_b   1.000
_cell.length_c   1.000
_cell.angle_alpha   90.00
_cell.angle_beta   90.00
_cell.angle_gamma   90.00
#
_symmetry.space_group_name_H-M   'P 1'
#
loop_
_entity.id
_entity.type
_entity.pdbx_description
1 polymer ?
#
loop_
_entity_poly.entity_id
_entity_poly.type
_entity_poly.pdbx_seq_one_letter_code
_entity_poly.pdbx_strand_id
1 'polypeptide(L)'
;MNKIVTVLLIFYMPVFLYSQTHNEIIKKELSFEKASNSNVFLLANINGSIYAEGYDGDQVILEAEFFIEAKTNERLEKAKDRLRLGIEDRYDSIAVYIKRLCDCGNAGLRSYDGKKSKWGYEWDDCRYSYDFKINFKLKVPRRLNVYLSTVNDGSITVSGLNGTLDLHNVNGDISATGARSYTYAHSVNGDITLDYKNIPGPNSSYYTLNGDIKAYVPSNFKADVTFKSLNGDIYTDFESIEQKPMLLAMNDERKVKGTYFKVEAKSVISFGGGGSQLDFETFNGDVFIRKK
;
A
#
# COMPACT_ATOMS: atom_id res chain seq x y z
N MET A 1 -29.24 30.48 -70.20
CA MET A 1 -28.35 29.43 -69.61
C MET A 1 -28.40 29.60 -68.08
N ASN A 2 -29.26 28.84 -67.41
CA ASN A 2 -29.38 28.87 -65.94
C ASN A 2 -28.38 27.88 -65.35
N LYS A 3 -27.44 28.38 -64.53
CA LYS A 3 -26.50 27.55 -63.77
C LYS A 3 -27.16 27.14 -62.47
N ILE A 4 -27.44 25.85 -62.30
CA ILE A 4 -27.90 25.25 -61.05
C ILE A 4 -26.68 25.03 -60.17
N VAL A 5 -26.60 25.74 -59.02
CA VAL A 5 -25.58 25.53 -58.00
C VAL A 5 -26.17 24.53 -56.98
N THR A 6 -25.68 23.31 -57.01
CA THR A 6 -26.00 22.27 -56.00
C THR A 6 -25.22 22.51 -54.74
N VAL A 7 -25.84 22.96 -53.67
CA VAL A 7 -25.21 23.08 -52.33
C VAL A 7 -25.31 21.74 -51.62
N LEU A 8 -24.16 21.08 -51.44
CA LEU A 8 -24.04 19.84 -50.66
C LEU A 8 -24.00 20.19 -49.16
N LEU A 9 -25.09 20.03 -48.43
CA LEU A 9 -25.14 20.15 -46.98
C LEU A 9 -24.55 18.89 -46.36
N ILE A 10 -23.31 18.96 -45.85
CA ILE A 10 -22.71 17.89 -45.06
C ILE A 10 -23.24 18.00 -43.64
N PHE A 11 -24.13 17.07 -43.27
CA PHE A 11 -24.60 16.92 -41.90
C PHE A 11 -23.50 16.29 -41.05
N TYR A 12 -22.84 17.08 -40.21
CA TYR A 12 -21.95 16.60 -39.17
C TYR A 12 -22.80 16.02 -38.02
N MET A 13 -23.03 14.70 -38.03
CA MET A 13 -23.61 14.01 -36.86
C MET A 13 -22.49 13.89 -35.80
N PRO A 14 -22.68 14.45 -34.59
CA PRO A 14 -21.75 14.18 -33.49
C PRO A 14 -21.85 12.69 -33.11
N VAL A 15 -20.77 11.96 -33.33
CA VAL A 15 -20.63 10.59 -32.84
C VAL A 15 -20.41 10.68 -31.34
N PHE A 16 -21.41 10.44 -30.54
CA PHE A 16 -21.28 10.26 -29.10
C PHE A 16 -20.58 8.90 -28.88
N LEU A 17 -19.31 8.95 -28.57
CA LEU A 17 -18.56 7.79 -28.10
C LEU A 17 -19.01 7.48 -26.67
N TYR A 18 -19.99 6.58 -26.52
CA TYR A 18 -20.36 6.04 -25.22
C TYR A 18 -19.27 5.05 -24.78
N SER A 19 -18.64 5.35 -23.65
CA SER A 19 -17.79 4.38 -22.97
C SER A 19 -18.66 3.24 -22.41
N GLN A 20 -18.16 2.02 -22.52
CA GLN A 20 -18.83 0.82 -22.01
C GLN A 20 -18.29 0.55 -20.61
N THR A 21 -19.16 0.38 -19.62
CA THR A 21 -18.77 0.13 -18.22
C THR A 21 -19.30 -1.21 -17.74
N HIS A 22 -18.57 -1.84 -16.82
CA HIS A 22 -18.99 -3.04 -16.12
C HIS A 22 -18.61 -2.95 -14.65
N ASN A 23 -19.58 -3.28 -13.79
CA ASN A 23 -19.38 -3.34 -12.35
C ASN A 23 -19.71 -4.75 -11.86
N GLU A 24 -18.83 -5.33 -11.04
CA GLU A 24 -19.02 -6.66 -10.47
C GLU A 24 -18.52 -6.67 -9.02
N ILE A 25 -19.21 -7.38 -8.13
CA ILE A 25 -18.80 -7.60 -6.75
C ILE A 25 -18.54 -9.08 -6.55
N ILE A 26 -17.31 -9.42 -6.19
CA ILE A 26 -16.90 -10.78 -5.85
C ILE A 26 -16.73 -10.88 -4.34
N LYS A 27 -17.41 -11.85 -3.71
CA LYS A 27 -17.28 -12.15 -2.27
C LYS A 27 -16.64 -13.50 -2.08
N LYS A 28 -15.70 -13.60 -1.13
CA LYS A 28 -14.99 -14.83 -0.77
C LYS A 28 -14.80 -14.90 0.74
N GLU A 29 -14.91 -16.10 1.27
CA GLU A 29 -14.49 -16.46 2.63
C GLU A 29 -13.29 -17.38 2.51
N LEU A 30 -12.18 -17.00 3.14
CA LEU A 30 -10.89 -17.68 3.00
C LEU A 30 -10.43 -18.17 4.38
N SER A 31 -10.17 -19.47 4.46
CA SER A 31 -9.74 -20.14 5.69
C SER A 31 -8.34 -20.71 5.52
N PHE A 32 -7.51 -20.58 6.53
CA PHE A 32 -6.25 -21.30 6.59
C PHE A 32 -6.49 -22.77 6.97
N GLU A 33 -5.78 -23.71 6.36
CA GLU A 33 -5.86 -25.13 6.74
C GLU A 33 -5.56 -25.36 8.23
N LYS A 34 -4.62 -24.58 8.77
CA LYS A 34 -4.26 -24.58 10.19
C LYS A 34 -4.16 -23.15 10.70
N ALA A 35 -4.97 -22.83 11.70
CA ALA A 35 -4.88 -21.53 12.38
C ALA A 35 -3.56 -21.41 13.15
N SER A 36 -2.80 -20.35 12.88
CA SER A 36 -1.54 -20.02 13.56
C SER A 36 -1.37 -18.50 13.63
N ASN A 37 -0.71 -18.02 14.69
CA ASN A 37 -0.34 -16.61 14.81
C ASN A 37 0.75 -16.18 13.79
N SER A 38 1.41 -17.15 13.14
CA SER A 38 2.39 -16.90 12.07
C SER A 38 1.75 -16.81 10.69
N ASN A 39 0.47 -17.12 10.55
CA ASN A 39 -0.20 -17.05 9.25
C ASN A 39 -0.21 -15.62 8.72
N VAL A 40 -0.11 -15.50 7.39
CA VAL A 40 -0.05 -14.21 6.69
C VAL A 40 -1.11 -14.17 5.61
N PHE A 41 -1.90 -13.12 5.60
CA PHE A 41 -2.78 -12.77 4.49
C PHE A 41 -2.11 -11.72 3.62
N LEU A 42 -1.99 -11.99 2.33
CA LEU A 42 -1.35 -11.11 1.37
C LEU A 42 -2.38 -10.68 0.32
N LEU A 43 -2.44 -9.37 0.07
CA LEU A 43 -3.25 -8.82 -1.01
C LEU A 43 -2.44 -7.81 -1.80
N ALA A 44 -2.31 -8.07 -3.11
CA ALA A 44 -1.71 -7.15 -4.05
C ALA A 44 -2.77 -6.60 -5.00
N ASN A 45 -2.97 -5.29 -4.97
CA ASN A 45 -3.81 -4.53 -5.89
C ASN A 45 -2.94 -3.64 -6.79
N ILE A 46 -3.54 -3.09 -7.85
CA ILE A 46 -2.88 -2.14 -8.74
C ILE A 46 -3.61 -0.80 -8.71
N ASN A 47 -4.88 -0.80 -9.07
CA ASN A 47 -5.71 0.41 -9.10
C ASN A 47 -6.88 0.25 -8.14
N GLY A 48 -6.97 1.12 -7.15
CA GLY A 48 -8.06 1.15 -6.18
C GLY A 48 -7.61 0.96 -4.73
N SER A 49 -8.55 1.14 -3.83
CA SER A 49 -8.32 1.16 -2.39
C SER A 49 -8.44 -0.21 -1.73
N ILE A 50 -7.76 -0.37 -0.60
CA ILE A 50 -7.85 -1.54 0.28
C ILE A 50 -8.30 -1.04 1.65
N TYR A 51 -9.45 -1.52 2.11
CA TYR A 51 -9.95 -1.31 3.45
C TYR A 51 -9.94 -2.64 4.21
N ALA A 52 -9.24 -2.71 5.34
CA ALA A 52 -9.14 -3.92 6.16
C ALA A 52 -9.52 -3.62 7.61
N GLU A 53 -10.52 -4.35 8.11
CA GLU A 53 -11.02 -4.23 9.47
C GLU A 53 -10.79 -5.52 10.25
N GLY A 54 -10.20 -5.39 11.44
CA GLY A 54 -10.03 -6.50 12.37
C GLY A 54 -11.34 -6.90 13.03
N TYR A 55 -11.69 -8.19 12.98
CA TYR A 55 -12.88 -8.73 13.62
C TYR A 55 -12.59 -10.00 14.42
N ASP A 56 -13.55 -10.41 15.26
CA ASP A 56 -13.41 -11.59 16.10
C ASP A 56 -13.98 -12.85 15.39
N GLY A 57 -13.28 -13.29 14.36
CA GLY A 57 -13.56 -14.50 13.59
C GLY A 57 -12.27 -15.20 13.19
N ASP A 58 -12.39 -16.29 12.43
CA ASP A 58 -11.28 -17.18 12.04
C ASP A 58 -11.00 -17.18 10.53
N GLN A 59 -11.87 -16.58 9.73
CA GLN A 59 -11.75 -16.53 8.27
C GLN A 59 -11.47 -15.10 7.79
N VAL A 60 -10.81 -14.94 6.66
CA VAL A 60 -10.77 -13.66 5.97
C VAL A 60 -11.98 -13.54 5.05
N ILE A 61 -12.83 -12.54 5.32
CA ILE A 61 -13.98 -12.22 4.47
C ILE A 61 -13.55 -11.10 3.52
N LEU A 62 -13.57 -11.40 2.24
CA LEU A 62 -13.14 -10.52 1.17
C LEU A 62 -14.32 -10.13 0.29
N GLU A 63 -14.47 -8.83 0.05
CA GLU A 63 -15.32 -8.26 -0.98
C GLU A 63 -14.44 -7.46 -1.92
N ALA A 64 -14.45 -7.82 -3.22
CA ALA A 64 -13.74 -7.12 -4.29
C ALA A 64 -14.75 -6.51 -5.25
N GLU A 65 -14.75 -5.19 -5.37
CA GLU A 65 -15.62 -4.41 -6.23
C GLU A 65 -14.85 -3.96 -7.47
N PHE A 66 -15.20 -4.53 -8.62
CA PHE A 66 -14.59 -4.27 -9.92
C PHE A 66 -15.34 -3.19 -10.66
N PHE A 67 -14.62 -2.18 -11.12
CA PHE A 67 -15.07 -1.16 -12.05
C PHE A 67 -14.22 -1.24 -13.30
N ILE A 68 -14.83 -1.51 -14.44
CA ILE A 68 -14.13 -1.65 -15.72
C ILE A 68 -14.75 -0.71 -16.73
N GLU A 69 -13.94 0.01 -17.45
CA GLU A 69 -14.34 0.94 -18.50
C GLU A 69 -13.56 0.70 -19.77
N ALA A 70 -14.25 0.65 -20.92
CA ALA A 70 -13.63 0.44 -22.22
C ALA A 70 -14.35 1.21 -23.34
N LYS A 71 -13.59 1.57 -24.38
CA LYS A 71 -14.14 2.33 -25.54
C LYS A 71 -15.07 1.51 -26.41
N THR A 72 -15.02 0.18 -26.37
CA THR A 72 -15.86 -0.73 -27.17
C THR A 72 -16.27 -1.95 -26.34
N ASN A 73 -17.39 -2.56 -26.73
CA ASN A 73 -17.91 -3.80 -26.11
C ASN A 73 -16.86 -4.94 -26.21
N GLU A 74 -16.19 -5.09 -27.35
CA GLU A 74 -15.17 -6.12 -27.54
C GLU A 74 -14.01 -5.97 -26.50
N ARG A 75 -13.57 -4.73 -26.28
CA ARG A 75 -12.53 -4.44 -25.27
C ARG A 75 -13.03 -4.67 -23.85
N LEU A 76 -14.29 -4.36 -23.58
CA LEU A 76 -14.91 -4.62 -22.29
C LEU A 76 -14.98 -6.13 -21.98
N GLU A 77 -15.46 -6.95 -22.91
CA GLU A 77 -15.50 -8.40 -22.73
C GLU A 77 -14.08 -9.00 -22.56
N LYS A 78 -13.13 -8.50 -23.33
CA LYS A 78 -11.72 -8.88 -23.17
C LYS A 78 -11.16 -8.49 -21.79
N ALA A 79 -11.53 -7.33 -21.26
CA ALA A 79 -11.15 -6.89 -19.92
C ALA A 79 -11.75 -7.78 -18.83
N LYS A 80 -13.01 -8.13 -18.92
CA LYS A 80 -13.70 -9.04 -17.98
C LYS A 80 -13.09 -10.43 -17.93
N ASP A 81 -12.63 -10.96 -19.08
CA ASP A 81 -11.93 -12.25 -19.10
C ASP A 81 -10.53 -12.19 -18.46
N ARG A 82 -9.87 -11.06 -18.53
CA ARG A 82 -8.50 -10.86 -18.04
C ARG A 82 -8.40 -10.45 -16.58
N LEU A 83 -9.27 -9.54 -16.14
CA LEU A 83 -9.29 -9.05 -14.77
C LEU A 83 -9.98 -10.06 -13.84
N ARG A 84 -9.27 -11.12 -13.49
CA ARG A 84 -9.75 -12.17 -12.59
C ARG A 84 -8.97 -12.16 -11.29
N LEU A 85 -9.69 -12.39 -10.21
CA LEU A 85 -9.08 -12.59 -8.90
C LEU A 85 -8.29 -13.91 -8.88
N GLY A 86 -7.01 -13.83 -8.56
CA GLY A 86 -6.16 -14.98 -8.25
C GLY A 86 -6.14 -15.19 -6.74
N ILE A 87 -6.31 -16.43 -6.31
CA ILE A 87 -6.17 -16.82 -4.91
C ILE A 87 -5.22 -18.00 -4.88
N GLU A 88 -4.13 -17.88 -4.13
CA GLU A 88 -3.19 -18.94 -3.84
C GLU A 88 -3.24 -19.24 -2.36
N ASP A 89 -3.66 -20.47 -2.03
CA ASP A 89 -3.65 -21.00 -0.68
C ASP A 89 -2.36 -21.80 -0.49
N ARG A 90 -1.57 -21.42 0.51
CA ARG A 90 -0.35 -22.08 0.92
C ARG A 90 -0.48 -22.45 2.39
N TYR A 91 0.34 -23.36 2.86
CA TYR A 91 0.27 -23.89 4.23
C TYR A 91 0.15 -22.82 5.34
N ASP A 92 0.86 -21.70 5.20
CA ASP A 92 0.96 -20.63 6.19
C ASP A 92 0.50 -19.25 5.67
N SER A 93 0.11 -19.18 4.40
CA SER A 93 -0.24 -17.90 3.77
C SER A 93 -1.32 -18.05 2.72
N ILE A 94 -2.21 -17.06 2.66
CA ILE A 94 -3.19 -16.91 1.59
C ILE A 94 -2.85 -15.64 0.83
N ALA A 95 -2.64 -15.76 -0.49
CA ALA A 95 -2.33 -14.65 -1.36
C ALA A 95 -3.47 -14.37 -2.34
N VAL A 96 -3.89 -13.11 -2.39
CA VAL A 96 -4.90 -12.59 -3.31
C VAL A 96 -4.27 -11.56 -4.25
N TYR A 97 -4.53 -11.68 -5.53
CA TYR A 97 -3.96 -10.81 -6.55
C TYR A 97 -4.82 -10.78 -7.82
N ILE A 98 -4.50 -9.88 -8.76
CA ILE A 98 -5.20 -9.78 -10.05
C ILE A 98 -4.45 -10.63 -11.08
N LYS A 99 -5.12 -11.65 -11.63
CA LYS A 99 -4.60 -12.51 -12.71
C LYS A 99 -4.65 -11.78 -14.06
N ARG A 100 -3.67 -12.07 -14.93
CA ARG A 100 -3.66 -11.77 -16.36
C ARG A 100 -3.94 -10.31 -16.75
N LEU A 101 -3.19 -9.39 -16.18
CA LEU A 101 -3.30 -7.98 -16.56
C LEU A 101 -2.92 -7.70 -18.03
N CYS A 102 -2.05 -8.50 -18.63
CA CYS A 102 -1.45 -8.23 -19.92
C CYS A 102 -1.43 -9.44 -20.87
N ASP A 103 -1.33 -9.16 -22.20
CA ASP A 103 -1.11 -10.18 -23.24
C ASP A 103 0.34 -10.67 -23.30
N CYS A 104 1.28 -9.90 -22.79
CA CYS A 104 2.72 -10.13 -22.95
C CYS A 104 3.39 -10.28 -21.58
N GLY A 105 3.39 -11.49 -21.04
CA GLY A 105 4.15 -11.83 -19.86
C GLY A 105 3.30 -12.35 -18.70
N ASN A 106 3.91 -13.15 -17.89
CA ASN A 106 3.32 -13.62 -16.65
C ASN A 106 3.41 -12.48 -15.63
N ALA A 107 2.31 -11.82 -15.33
CA ALA A 107 2.19 -11.06 -14.10
C ALA A 107 2.35 -12.07 -12.96
N GLY A 108 3.58 -12.29 -12.56
CA GLY A 108 3.93 -13.23 -11.49
C GLY A 108 4.03 -12.49 -10.19
N LEU A 109 3.41 -13.01 -9.16
CA LEU A 109 3.76 -12.66 -7.80
C LEU A 109 5.22 -13.06 -7.56
N ARG A 110 6.09 -12.10 -7.24
CA ARG A 110 7.45 -12.41 -6.82
C ARG A 110 7.40 -13.26 -5.56
N SER A 111 8.19 -14.33 -5.52
CA SER A 111 8.15 -15.27 -4.41
C SER A 111 8.54 -14.59 -3.09
N TYR A 112 7.78 -14.87 -2.05
CA TYR A 112 8.10 -14.56 -0.67
C TYR A 112 9.21 -15.52 -0.19
N ASP A 113 10.39 -15.02 0.17
CA ASP A 113 11.53 -15.81 0.66
C ASP A 113 11.78 -15.67 2.18
N GLY A 114 10.82 -15.09 2.91
CA GLY A 114 10.86 -14.96 4.38
C GLY A 114 11.79 -13.91 4.94
N LYS A 115 12.60 -13.21 4.12
CA LYS A 115 13.60 -12.22 4.61
C LYS A 115 13.45 -10.83 4.01
N LYS A 116 12.85 -10.69 2.83
CA LYS A 116 12.46 -9.40 2.25
C LYS A 116 11.26 -9.67 1.36
N SER A 117 10.10 -9.16 1.74
CA SER A 117 8.92 -9.31 0.92
C SER A 117 9.11 -8.57 -0.40
N LYS A 118 9.16 -9.33 -1.49
CA LYS A 118 9.09 -8.81 -2.85
C LYS A 118 7.77 -9.25 -3.46
N TRP A 119 6.69 -8.97 -2.75
CA TRP A 119 5.36 -9.10 -3.29
C TRP A 119 5.07 -7.89 -4.17
N GLY A 120 4.62 -8.11 -5.36
CA GLY A 120 4.27 -7.06 -6.28
C GLY A 120 4.22 -7.60 -7.71
N TYR A 121 3.75 -6.76 -8.60
CA TYR A 121 3.73 -7.07 -10.01
C TYR A 121 5.08 -6.76 -10.65
N GLU A 122 5.60 -7.64 -11.50
CA GLU A 122 6.63 -7.28 -12.45
C GLU A 122 5.98 -6.49 -13.59
N TRP A 123 6.42 -5.27 -13.74
CA TRP A 123 5.98 -4.40 -14.81
C TRP A 123 6.81 -4.70 -16.06
N ASP A 124 6.29 -5.52 -16.96
CA ASP A 124 6.64 -5.44 -18.36
C ASP A 124 5.74 -4.39 -19.02
N ASP A 125 6.07 -3.93 -20.22
CA ASP A 125 5.36 -2.91 -21.00
C ASP A 125 3.90 -3.30 -21.29
N CYS A 126 3.09 -3.34 -20.23
CA CYS A 126 1.70 -3.73 -20.23
C CYS A 126 0.82 -2.60 -20.75
N ARG A 127 0.45 -2.65 -22.03
CA ARG A 127 -0.57 -1.77 -22.61
C ARG A 127 -1.92 -2.48 -22.60
N TYR A 128 -2.82 -2.09 -21.71
CA TYR A 128 -4.20 -2.50 -21.78
C TYR A 128 -5.06 -1.40 -22.42
N SER A 129 -6.08 -1.81 -23.17
CA SER A 129 -6.99 -0.92 -23.92
C SER A 129 -8.29 -0.63 -23.16
N TYR A 130 -8.24 -0.71 -21.84
CA TYR A 130 -9.36 -0.49 -20.92
C TYR A 130 -8.83 0.11 -19.61
N ASP A 131 -9.69 0.83 -18.90
CA ASP A 131 -9.41 1.33 -17.57
C ASP A 131 -10.10 0.44 -16.55
N PHE A 132 -9.50 0.27 -15.37
CA PHE A 132 -10.09 -0.52 -14.31
C PHE A 132 -9.72 0.01 -12.93
N LYS A 133 -10.61 -0.22 -11.97
CA LYS A 133 -10.40 0.02 -10.54
C LYS A 133 -11.01 -1.13 -9.76
N ILE A 134 -10.28 -1.63 -8.75
CA ILE A 134 -10.75 -2.71 -7.90
C ILE A 134 -10.60 -2.24 -6.45
N ASN A 135 -11.72 -2.07 -5.76
CA ASN A 135 -11.71 -1.75 -4.34
C ASN A 135 -11.92 -3.02 -3.52
N PHE A 136 -11.08 -3.20 -2.50
CA PHE A 136 -11.18 -4.33 -1.60
C PHE A 136 -11.70 -3.90 -0.23
N LYS A 137 -12.70 -4.63 0.28
CA LYS A 137 -13.16 -4.55 1.67
C LYS A 137 -12.90 -5.89 2.33
N LEU A 138 -12.13 -5.87 3.42
CA LEU A 138 -11.68 -7.06 4.12
C LEU A 138 -12.16 -7.02 5.56
N LYS A 139 -12.73 -8.14 6.06
CA LYS A 139 -12.76 -8.44 7.49
C LYS A 139 -11.69 -9.48 7.77
N VAL A 140 -10.77 -9.16 8.66
CA VAL A 140 -9.57 -9.96 8.91
C VAL A 140 -9.55 -10.38 10.38
N PRO A 141 -9.26 -11.66 10.70
CA PRO A 141 -9.05 -12.06 12.08
C PRO A 141 -8.01 -11.16 12.77
N ARG A 142 -8.34 -10.59 13.95
CA ARG A 142 -7.51 -9.55 14.60
C ARG A 142 -6.04 -9.92 14.79
N ARG A 143 -5.73 -11.20 14.95
CA ARG A 143 -4.36 -11.67 15.22
C ARG A 143 -3.56 -12.00 13.97
N LEU A 144 -4.21 -11.97 12.81
CA LEU A 144 -3.57 -12.33 11.56
C LEU A 144 -2.57 -11.26 11.13
N ASN A 145 -1.41 -11.70 10.65
CA ASN A 145 -0.46 -10.82 9.99
C ASN A 145 -0.97 -10.50 8.58
N VAL A 146 -0.80 -9.26 8.15
CA VAL A 146 -1.24 -8.83 6.82
C VAL A 146 -0.12 -8.14 6.06
N TYR A 147 -0.05 -8.45 4.77
CA TYR A 147 0.70 -7.72 3.77
C TYR A 147 -0.30 -7.16 2.74
N LEU A 148 -0.41 -5.84 2.65
CA LEU A 148 -1.34 -5.17 1.74
C LEU A 148 -0.58 -4.20 0.84
N SER A 149 -0.80 -4.29 -0.45
CA SER A 149 -0.18 -3.38 -1.41
C SER A 149 -1.15 -2.88 -2.47
N THR A 150 -1.04 -1.60 -2.84
CA THR A 150 -1.70 -1.01 -4.01
C THR A 150 -0.78 -0.01 -4.69
N VAL A 151 -1.06 0.34 -5.94
CA VAL A 151 -0.15 1.19 -6.72
C VAL A 151 -0.79 2.53 -7.07
N ASN A 152 -1.98 2.54 -7.66
CA ASN A 152 -2.64 3.75 -8.14
C ASN A 152 -4.08 3.89 -7.65
N ASP A 153 -4.56 5.13 -7.65
CA ASP A 153 -5.96 5.51 -7.50
C ASP A 153 -6.65 5.00 -6.23
N GLY A 154 -5.87 4.76 -5.17
CA GLY A 154 -6.44 4.29 -3.93
C GLY A 154 -5.54 4.43 -2.71
N SER A 155 -6.15 4.31 -1.55
CA SER A 155 -5.50 4.30 -0.24
C SER A 155 -5.55 2.92 0.41
N ILE A 156 -4.66 2.69 1.37
CA ILE A 156 -4.73 1.54 2.27
C ILE A 156 -5.20 2.03 3.63
N THR A 157 -6.34 1.51 4.08
CA THR A 157 -6.88 1.82 5.40
C THR A 157 -7.02 0.54 6.21
N VAL A 158 -6.36 0.48 7.36
CA VAL A 158 -6.37 -0.67 8.26
C VAL A 158 -6.88 -0.26 9.64
N SER A 159 -7.76 -1.03 10.23
CA SER A 159 -8.28 -0.75 11.57
C SER A 159 -8.38 -2.00 12.44
N GLY A 160 -8.02 -1.88 13.72
CA GLY A 160 -8.29 -2.88 14.74
C GLY A 160 -7.57 -4.21 14.59
N LEU A 161 -6.45 -4.28 13.87
CA LEU A 161 -5.59 -5.45 13.75
C LEU A 161 -4.52 -5.46 14.84
N ASN A 162 -4.23 -6.65 15.36
CA ASN A 162 -3.23 -6.89 16.41
C ASN A 162 -1.99 -7.63 15.87
N GLY A 163 -2.06 -8.23 14.69
CA GLY A 163 -0.94 -8.86 14.00
C GLY A 163 0.01 -7.84 13.39
N THR A 164 1.07 -8.33 12.77
CA THR A 164 2.02 -7.51 12.01
C THR A 164 1.33 -6.88 10.80
N LEU A 165 1.60 -5.60 10.58
CA LEU A 165 1.13 -4.86 9.41
C LEU A 165 2.31 -4.56 8.48
N ASP A 166 2.23 -4.96 7.23
CA ASP A 166 3.17 -4.64 6.17
C ASP A 166 2.39 -4.00 5.02
N LEU A 167 2.49 -2.67 4.91
CA LEU A 167 1.60 -1.84 4.09
C LEU A 167 2.40 -1.05 3.06
N HIS A 168 2.09 -1.23 1.77
CA HIS A 168 2.80 -0.59 0.66
C HIS A 168 1.84 0.14 -0.27
N ASN A 169 2.06 1.40 -0.48
CA ASN A 169 1.35 2.17 -1.52
C ASN A 169 2.38 2.90 -2.41
N VAL A 170 2.03 3.14 -3.65
CA VAL A 170 2.86 3.98 -4.52
C VAL A 170 2.24 5.37 -4.66
N ASN A 171 0.99 5.44 -5.08
CA ASN A 171 0.29 6.71 -5.29
C ASN A 171 -0.98 6.74 -4.45
N GLY A 172 -0.84 7.08 -3.18
CA GLY A 172 -1.94 7.23 -2.24
C GLY A 172 -1.53 7.03 -0.78
N ASP A 173 -2.45 7.36 0.10
CA ASP A 173 -2.22 7.39 1.53
C ASP A 173 -2.28 6.02 2.19
N ILE A 174 -1.62 5.89 3.32
CA ILE A 174 -1.72 4.74 4.22
C ILE A 174 -2.25 5.23 5.57
N SER A 175 -3.31 4.60 6.06
CA SER A 175 -3.87 4.86 7.39
C SER A 175 -3.99 3.57 8.20
N ALA A 176 -3.38 3.55 9.40
CA ALA A 176 -3.48 2.42 10.32
C ALA A 176 -3.97 2.87 11.70
N THR A 177 -5.17 2.41 12.09
CA THR A 177 -5.81 2.77 13.34
C THR A 177 -5.89 1.57 14.29
N GLY A 178 -5.46 1.77 15.53
CA GLY A 178 -5.54 0.75 16.58
C GLY A 178 -4.55 -0.39 16.41
N ALA A 179 -3.51 -0.21 15.63
CA ALA A 179 -2.40 -1.16 15.50
C ALA A 179 -1.72 -1.39 16.87
N ARG A 180 -1.27 -2.62 17.12
CA ARG A 180 -0.65 -3.02 18.40
C ARG A 180 0.70 -3.68 18.25
N SER A 181 1.04 -4.15 17.05
CA SER A 181 2.25 -4.92 16.78
C SER A 181 3.21 -4.13 15.90
N TYR A 182 4.26 -4.80 15.44
CA TYR A 182 5.17 -4.28 14.44
C TYR A 182 4.40 -3.77 13.21
N THR A 183 4.73 -2.58 12.77
CA THR A 183 4.13 -1.98 11.59
C THR A 183 5.22 -1.46 10.66
N TYR A 184 5.18 -1.92 9.42
CA TYR A 184 5.93 -1.36 8.32
C TYR A 184 4.95 -0.67 7.37
N ALA A 185 5.12 0.62 7.13
CA ALA A 185 4.29 1.36 6.20
C ALA A 185 5.18 2.16 5.25
N HIS A 186 5.01 1.91 3.96
CA HIS A 186 5.83 2.50 2.90
C HIS A 186 4.92 3.10 1.81
N SER A 187 5.02 4.41 1.60
CA SER A 187 4.41 5.10 0.45
C SER A 187 5.49 5.74 -0.42
N VAL A 188 5.16 6.01 -1.67
CA VAL A 188 6.00 6.87 -2.53
C VAL A 188 5.39 8.27 -2.61
N ASN A 189 4.12 8.38 -2.95
CA ASN A 189 3.40 9.64 -3.04
C ASN A 189 2.12 9.55 -2.21
N GLY A 190 2.18 9.96 -0.97
CA GLY A 190 1.04 9.97 -0.06
C GLY A 190 1.45 10.06 1.41
N ASP A 191 0.54 10.49 2.23
CA ASP A 191 0.71 10.60 3.67
C ASP A 191 0.59 9.24 4.36
N ILE A 192 1.30 9.09 5.48
CA ILE A 192 1.15 7.95 6.37
C ILE A 192 0.56 8.43 7.69
N THR A 193 -0.63 7.97 8.02
CA THR A 193 -1.31 8.29 9.27
C THR A 193 -1.42 7.06 10.16
N LEU A 194 -0.88 7.14 11.36
CA LEU A 194 -0.82 6.07 12.35
C LEU A 194 -1.54 6.51 13.62
N ASP A 195 -2.49 5.71 14.07
CA ASP A 195 -3.24 5.94 15.29
C ASP A 195 -3.07 4.73 16.23
N TYR A 196 -2.14 4.80 17.17
CA TYR A 196 -1.81 3.71 18.08
C TYR A 196 -2.62 3.76 19.37
N LYS A 197 -3.25 2.63 19.72
CA LYS A 197 -3.88 2.47 21.06
C LYS A 197 -2.86 2.17 22.15
N ASN A 198 -1.75 1.57 21.80
CA ASN A 198 -0.63 1.23 22.69
C ASN A 198 0.67 1.75 22.08
N ILE A 199 1.77 1.56 22.81
CA ILE A 199 3.11 1.84 22.26
C ILE A 199 3.32 0.91 21.05
N PRO A 200 3.77 1.45 19.89
CA PRO A 200 4.06 0.64 18.72
C PRO A 200 5.04 -0.50 19.01
N GLY A 201 4.90 -1.60 18.28
CA GLY A 201 5.85 -2.70 18.38
C GLY A 201 7.28 -2.24 18.01
N PRO A 202 8.31 -2.83 18.64
CA PRO A 202 9.70 -2.45 18.39
C PRO A 202 10.07 -2.68 16.93
N ASN A 203 10.99 -1.87 16.42
CA ASN A 203 11.51 -1.86 15.04
C ASN A 203 10.43 -1.53 13.98
N SER A 204 9.32 -0.92 14.35
CA SER A 204 8.37 -0.39 13.37
C SER A 204 9.03 0.71 12.54
N SER A 205 8.73 0.72 11.23
CA SER A 205 9.36 1.63 10.27
C SER A 205 8.34 2.23 9.34
N TYR A 206 8.46 3.54 9.12
CA TYR A 206 7.55 4.34 8.33
C TYR A 206 8.33 5.16 7.33
N TYR A 207 8.03 4.98 6.06
CA TYR A 207 8.73 5.66 4.98
C TYR A 207 7.75 6.25 3.98
N THR A 208 7.94 7.51 3.61
CA THR A 208 7.32 8.09 2.43
C THR A 208 8.35 8.93 1.65
N LEU A 209 8.26 8.93 0.33
CA LEU A 209 9.12 9.80 -0.47
C LEU A 209 8.56 11.22 -0.52
N ASN A 210 7.26 11.35 -0.82
CA ASN A 210 6.56 12.64 -0.90
C ASN A 210 5.27 12.55 -0.08
N GLY A 211 5.29 13.12 1.11
CA GLY A 211 4.17 13.16 2.04
C GLY A 211 4.61 13.28 3.50
N ASP A 212 3.67 13.51 4.36
CA ASP A 212 3.87 13.62 5.80
C ASP A 212 3.67 12.26 6.50
N ILE A 213 4.35 12.08 7.62
CA ILE A 213 4.10 10.95 8.53
C ILE A 213 3.50 11.49 9.83
N LYS A 214 2.25 11.12 10.12
CA LYS A 214 1.48 11.57 11.29
C LYS A 214 1.24 10.40 12.23
N ALA A 215 1.89 10.40 13.39
CA ALA A 215 1.75 9.36 14.42
C ALA A 215 1.04 9.91 15.66
N TYR A 216 -0.14 9.41 15.93
CA TYR A 216 -0.90 9.69 17.15
C TYR A 216 -0.67 8.57 18.15
N VAL A 217 -0.05 8.90 19.28
CA VAL A 217 0.40 7.92 20.27
C VAL A 217 -0.13 8.25 21.67
N PRO A 218 -0.23 7.26 22.58
CA PRO A 218 -0.66 7.50 23.95
C PRO A 218 0.24 8.50 24.70
N SER A 219 -0.30 9.22 25.67
CA SER A 219 0.44 10.20 26.47
C SER A 219 1.63 9.63 27.26
N ASN A 220 1.60 8.32 27.56
CA ASN A 220 2.69 7.57 28.21
C ASN A 220 3.67 6.93 27.20
N PHE A 221 3.74 7.46 25.99
CA PHE A 221 4.61 7.00 24.92
C PHE A 221 6.08 7.00 25.34
N LYS A 222 6.74 5.85 25.16
CA LYS A 222 8.16 5.65 25.43
C LYS A 222 8.80 4.98 24.22
N ALA A 223 9.69 5.69 23.55
CA ALA A 223 10.38 5.19 22.37
C ALA A 223 11.68 5.94 22.11
N ASP A 224 12.57 5.29 21.41
CA ASP A 224 13.71 5.90 20.72
C ASP A 224 13.35 6.01 19.23
N VAL A 225 13.11 7.22 18.78
CA VAL A 225 12.71 7.52 17.41
C VAL A 225 13.93 7.94 16.62
N THR A 226 14.26 7.19 15.56
CA THR A 226 15.16 7.66 14.53
C THR A 226 14.39 8.45 13.50
N PHE A 227 14.93 9.58 13.10
CA PHE A 227 14.33 10.49 12.13
C PHE A 227 15.34 10.84 11.04
N LYS A 228 14.88 10.77 9.80
CA LYS A 228 15.61 11.25 8.63
C LYS A 228 14.63 11.93 7.67
N SER A 229 14.88 13.18 7.36
CA SER A 229 14.24 13.89 6.24
C SER A 229 15.30 14.63 5.43
N LEU A 230 15.06 14.84 4.16
CA LEU A 230 15.88 15.75 3.36
C LEU A 230 15.28 17.16 3.32
N ASN A 231 13.96 17.25 3.15
CA ASN A 231 13.21 18.49 3.06
C ASN A 231 12.00 18.40 3.99
N GLY A 232 12.22 18.58 5.29
CA GLY A 232 11.17 18.58 6.31
C GLY A 232 11.72 18.40 7.71
N ASP A 233 10.86 18.65 8.68
CA ASP A 233 11.15 18.72 10.09
C ASP A 233 10.34 17.69 10.91
N ILE A 234 10.74 17.47 12.16
CA ILE A 234 9.98 16.68 13.12
C ILE A 234 9.27 17.61 14.12
N TYR A 235 7.97 17.41 14.29
CA TYR A 235 7.12 18.15 15.20
C TYR A 235 6.52 17.25 16.27
N THR A 236 6.53 17.71 17.51
CA THR A 236 5.91 16.96 18.63
C THR A 236 5.31 17.92 19.66
N ASP A 237 4.30 17.46 20.38
CA ASP A 237 3.72 18.11 21.57
C ASP A 237 4.18 17.47 22.88
N PHE A 238 5.17 16.55 22.82
CA PHE A 238 5.79 15.99 24.01
C PHE A 238 6.82 16.95 24.58
N GLU A 239 6.71 17.28 25.88
CA GLU A 239 7.64 18.17 26.57
C GLU A 239 8.91 17.44 27.04
N SER A 240 8.78 16.15 27.40
CA SER A 240 9.91 15.33 27.90
C SER A 240 10.53 14.55 26.72
N ILE A 241 11.42 15.23 25.99
CA ILE A 241 12.22 14.64 24.93
C ILE A 241 13.70 14.87 25.20
N GLU A 242 14.52 13.90 24.78
CA GLU A 242 15.99 13.98 24.87
C GLU A 242 16.58 13.68 23.48
N GLN A 243 17.40 14.59 22.99
CA GLN A 243 18.14 14.35 21.76
C GLN A 243 19.36 13.52 22.07
N LYS A 244 19.45 12.33 21.49
CA LYS A 244 20.61 11.42 21.58
C LYS A 244 21.63 11.73 20.48
N PRO A 245 22.88 11.24 20.64
CA PRO A 245 23.87 11.31 19.56
C PRO A 245 23.33 10.69 18.26
N MET A 246 23.69 11.30 17.13
CA MET A 246 23.29 10.79 15.81
C MET A 246 23.79 9.37 15.59
N LEU A 247 22.94 8.50 15.08
CA LEU A 247 23.33 7.20 14.56
C LEU A 247 24.01 7.38 13.21
N LEU A 248 25.23 6.90 13.10
CA LEU A 248 25.97 6.83 11.84
C LEU A 248 25.89 5.38 11.32
N ALA A 249 25.08 5.14 10.32
CA ALA A 249 25.07 3.87 9.60
C ALA A 249 26.16 3.89 8.52
N MET A 250 27.13 2.98 8.63
CA MET A 250 28.16 2.79 7.61
C MET A 250 27.77 1.57 6.75
N ASN A 251 27.36 1.79 5.53
CA ASN A 251 27.11 0.72 4.57
C ASN A 251 28.38 0.48 3.74
N ASP A 252 28.97 -0.72 3.87
CA ASP A 252 30.10 -1.18 3.07
C ASP A 252 29.59 -1.84 1.78
N GLU A 253 29.67 -1.14 0.68
CA GLU A 253 29.41 -1.71 -0.64
C GLU A 253 30.72 -2.00 -1.37
N ARG A 254 31.07 -3.28 -1.47
CA ARG A 254 32.22 -3.71 -2.28
C ARG A 254 31.87 -3.69 -3.76
N LYS A 255 32.43 -2.72 -4.48
CA LYS A 255 32.33 -2.64 -5.96
C LYS A 255 33.67 -3.02 -6.60
N VAL A 256 33.64 -3.47 -7.84
CA VAL A 256 34.81 -3.95 -8.61
C VAL A 256 36.00 -2.95 -8.68
N LYS A 257 35.79 -1.68 -8.32
CA LYS A 257 36.82 -0.61 -8.34
C LYS A 257 37.19 -0.05 -6.95
N GLY A 258 36.84 -0.70 -5.85
CA GLY A 258 37.20 -0.24 -4.50
C GLY A 258 36.07 -0.35 -3.49
N THR A 259 36.35 -0.06 -2.25
CA THR A 259 35.40 -0.04 -1.13
C THR A 259 34.78 1.36 -1.05
N TYR A 260 33.47 1.44 -1.13
CA TYR A 260 32.71 2.69 -0.99
C TYR A 260 31.97 2.66 0.36
N PHE A 261 32.23 3.65 1.19
CA PHE A 261 31.52 3.84 2.45
C PHE A 261 30.47 4.93 2.27
N LYS A 262 29.19 4.57 2.40
CA LYS A 262 28.11 5.53 2.51
C LYS A 262 27.79 5.73 3.99
N VAL A 263 28.02 6.93 4.51
CA VAL A 263 27.65 7.31 5.88
C VAL A 263 26.29 7.99 5.82
N GLU A 264 25.30 7.37 6.46
CA GLU A 264 23.98 7.96 6.65
C GLU A 264 23.83 8.41 8.09
N ALA A 265 23.51 9.69 8.30
CA ALA A 265 23.25 10.24 9.60
C ALA A 265 21.75 10.27 9.87
N LYS A 266 21.31 9.64 10.97
CA LYS A 266 19.93 9.72 11.46
C LYS A 266 19.90 10.42 12.82
N SER A 267 19.03 11.41 12.99
CA SER A 267 18.76 12.02 14.28
C SER A 267 18.02 11.03 15.18
N VAL A 268 18.35 11.01 16.46
CA VAL A 268 17.67 10.16 17.45
C VAL A 268 17.04 11.03 18.53
N ILE A 269 15.75 10.84 18.75
CA ILE A 269 14.98 11.54 19.79
C ILE A 269 14.36 10.48 20.71
N SER A 270 14.66 10.58 22.00
CA SER A 270 14.11 9.71 23.05
C SER A 270 12.87 10.36 23.67
N PHE A 271 11.77 9.64 23.68
CA PHE A 271 10.49 10.03 24.30
C PHE A 271 10.30 9.25 25.60
N GLY A 272 9.97 9.95 26.69
CA GLY A 272 9.63 9.32 27.98
C GLY A 272 10.73 8.45 28.57
N GLY A 273 12.00 8.77 28.30
CA GLY A 273 13.19 7.99 28.76
C GLY A 273 13.59 6.85 27.85
N GLY A 274 13.04 6.79 26.64
CA GLY A 274 13.39 5.76 25.65
C GLY A 274 12.57 4.47 25.75
N GLY A 275 12.79 3.54 24.81
CA GLY A 275 12.06 2.28 24.75
C GLY A 275 12.12 1.60 23.39
N SER A 276 10.95 1.32 22.82
CA SER A 276 10.84 0.75 21.47
C SER A 276 11.56 1.60 20.42
N GLN A 277 12.35 0.97 19.58
CA GLN A 277 12.97 1.65 18.45
C GLN A 277 11.97 1.81 17.32
N LEU A 278 11.82 3.05 16.82
CA LEU A 278 10.93 3.38 15.71
C LEU A 278 11.71 4.19 14.68
N ASP A 279 11.50 3.90 13.41
CA ASP A 279 12.20 4.57 12.31
C ASP A 279 11.22 5.36 11.45
N PHE A 280 11.44 6.67 11.32
CA PHE A 280 10.65 7.58 10.50
C PHE A 280 11.55 8.20 9.43
N GLU A 281 11.22 7.97 8.17
CA GLU A 281 11.99 8.52 7.07
C GLU A 281 11.06 9.13 6.03
N THR A 282 11.30 10.39 5.66
CA THR A 282 10.66 11.05 4.53
C THR A 282 11.72 11.74 3.68
N PHE A 283 11.44 11.98 2.41
CA PHE A 283 12.32 12.78 1.55
C PHE A 283 11.78 14.20 1.44
N ASN A 284 10.50 14.36 1.13
CA ASN A 284 9.79 15.64 1.07
C ASN A 284 8.54 15.55 1.95
N GLY A 285 8.60 16.07 3.16
CA GLY A 285 7.49 16.09 4.11
C GLY A 285 7.96 16.10 5.54
N ASP A 286 7.03 16.35 6.43
CA ASP A 286 7.23 16.47 7.86
C ASP A 286 6.83 15.22 8.63
N VAL A 287 7.40 15.04 9.83
CA VAL A 287 6.99 14.00 10.76
C VAL A 287 6.32 14.64 11.98
N PHE A 288 5.10 14.20 12.28
CA PHE A 288 4.34 14.64 13.43
C PHE A 288 4.14 13.50 14.41
N ILE A 289 4.66 13.64 15.63
CA ILE A 289 4.40 12.71 16.74
C ILE A 289 3.56 13.44 17.78
N ARG A 290 2.27 13.10 17.86
CA ARG A 290 1.26 13.79 18.65
C ARG A 290 0.70 12.93 19.77
N LYS A 291 0.42 13.55 20.91
CA LYS A 291 -0.36 12.92 21.99
C LYS A 291 -1.83 12.77 21.57
N LYS A 292 -2.43 11.71 22.07
CA LYS A 292 -3.89 11.54 22.08
C LYS A 292 -4.48 12.15 23.32
#